data_937d75ac9e2f85543b9554166656d02d
#
_entry.id   937d75ac9e2f85543b9554166656d02d
#
_cell.length_a   1.000
_cell.length_b   1.000
_cell.length_c   1.000
_cell.angle_alpha   90.00
_cell.angle_beta   90.00
_cell.angle_gamma   90.00
#
_symmetry.space_group_name_H-M   'P 1'
#
loop_
_entity.id
_entity.type
_entity.pdbx_description
1 polymer ?
#
loop_
_entity_poly.entity_id
_entity_poly.type
_entity_poly.pdbx_seq_one_letter_code
_entity_poly.pdbx_strand_id
1 'polypeptide(L)'
;MRQEPAAVAFDEDYQRWAQRSGELFDQASRYIPAGAGSSARTVKFGWKPYPPFMASGSGSRLTDVDGHEYVDYLLGLGPMILGHRHPAVTAAVTRAVSELGTCFGLPYELEIEAARKVCEAVPGVDQVRFSNSGSEVVGTALRLARAHTGRRLVVRFEGHYHGWQDTIYWSNHVDPALAGPASMPRPVPSGPGVPAELADTLVVLSWNDPDSFRRLMAERGDQVAAVITEPAVFNTGCILPEPGYLELLREQTRQYGALLIFDEVITGFRFARGGAQEYFGVTPDLTTLAKGLGGGFPVAAIGGSAEAMSMIAQGRYSHSGTYNANTIACAAVSATMDVLAEPGLFERQRALGGTLMDGLRKLGADAGLPVIVEGLGTVFQIWFSEQPIRNWRDAERYAREDLFTAWWQEMLLRGVLFHPSQYENLFVSLVHSARDVDDMLNAAEQAFGAVRRQQG
;
A
#
# COMPACT_ATOMS: atom_id res chain seq x y z
N MET A 1 31.01 -0.81 10.68
CA MET A 1 30.58 0.19 9.70
C MET A 1 30.82 1.56 10.34
N ARG A 2 31.64 2.42 9.75
CA ARG A 2 31.78 3.82 10.21
C ARG A 2 30.56 4.57 9.73
N GLN A 3 29.82 5.22 10.64
CA GLN A 3 28.73 6.13 10.26
C GLN A 3 29.33 7.27 9.40
N GLU A 4 28.68 7.62 8.32
CA GLU A 4 29.09 8.75 7.50
C GLU A 4 28.87 10.07 8.27
N PRO A 5 29.76 11.07 8.13
CA PRO A 5 29.69 12.32 8.91
C PRO A 5 28.36 13.09 8.80
N ALA A 6 27.70 13.03 7.66
CA ALA A 6 26.41 13.70 7.43
C ALA A 6 25.25 13.03 8.20
N ALA A 7 25.24 11.69 8.33
CA ALA A 7 24.24 10.98 9.10
C ALA A 7 24.37 11.26 10.62
N VAL A 8 25.59 11.42 11.12
CA VAL A 8 25.83 11.78 12.54
C VAL A 8 25.29 13.18 12.83
N ALA A 9 25.48 14.14 11.93
CA ALA A 9 24.99 15.51 12.11
C ALA A 9 23.45 15.57 12.13
N PHE A 10 22.76 14.81 11.24
CA PHE A 10 21.30 14.73 11.27
C PHE A 10 20.78 14.13 12.58
N ASP A 11 21.36 13.04 13.05
CA ASP A 11 20.90 12.37 14.26
C ASP A 11 20.98 13.29 15.48
N GLU A 12 22.07 14.08 15.62
CA GLU A 12 22.22 15.05 16.71
C GLU A 12 21.23 16.21 16.60
N ASP A 13 21.02 16.76 15.41
CA ASP A 13 20.06 17.84 15.16
C ASP A 13 18.62 17.36 15.40
N TYR A 14 18.28 16.19 14.91
CA TYR A 14 16.97 15.56 15.10
C TYR A 14 16.70 15.27 16.59
N GLN A 15 17.67 14.77 17.35
CA GLN A 15 17.52 14.51 18.79
C GLN A 15 17.24 15.79 19.58
N ARG A 16 17.84 16.91 19.17
CA ARG A 16 17.54 18.22 19.78
C ARG A 16 16.15 18.75 19.38
N TRP A 17 15.76 18.50 18.14
CA TRP A 17 14.52 18.96 17.55
C TRP A 17 13.31 18.15 18.02
N ALA A 18 13.43 16.82 18.18
CA ALA A 18 12.37 15.87 18.55
C ALA A 18 12.64 15.23 19.94
N GLN A 19 13.00 16.04 20.93
CA GLN A 19 13.43 15.56 22.26
C GLN A 19 12.35 14.75 22.96
N ARG A 20 11.09 15.22 22.95
CA ARG A 20 9.97 14.54 23.60
C ARG A 20 9.64 13.22 22.92
N SER A 21 9.73 13.16 21.61
CA SER A 21 9.61 11.91 20.85
C SER A 21 10.66 10.89 21.26
N GLY A 22 11.91 11.31 21.48
CA GLY A 22 12.97 10.45 22.00
C GLY A 22 12.67 9.86 23.39
N GLU A 23 12.22 10.70 24.33
CA GLU A 23 11.80 10.24 25.68
C GLU A 23 10.67 9.20 25.60
N LEU A 24 9.69 9.42 24.71
CA LEU A 24 8.58 8.49 24.50
C LEU A 24 9.02 7.20 23.80
N PHE A 25 9.98 7.29 22.88
CA PHE A 25 10.57 6.10 22.25
C PHE A 25 11.29 5.20 23.27
N ASP A 26 12.06 5.80 24.17
CA ASP A 26 12.72 5.06 25.27
C ASP A 26 11.68 4.41 26.20
N GLN A 27 10.60 5.12 26.50
CA GLN A 27 9.51 4.59 27.30
C GLN A 27 8.76 3.45 26.55
N ALA A 28 8.41 3.66 25.28
CA ALA A 28 7.72 2.69 24.45
C ALA A 28 8.52 1.38 24.30
N SER A 29 9.85 1.48 24.12
CA SER A 29 10.73 0.34 23.94
C SER A 29 10.77 -0.63 25.14
N ARG A 30 10.32 -0.20 26.32
CA ARG A 30 10.16 -1.05 27.51
C ARG A 30 8.94 -1.95 27.46
N TYR A 31 7.90 -1.57 26.68
CA TYR A 31 6.60 -2.25 26.65
C TYR A 31 6.22 -2.76 25.27
N ILE A 32 6.77 -2.15 24.22
CA ILE A 32 6.47 -2.47 22.82
C ILE A 32 7.77 -2.86 22.11
N PRO A 33 7.88 -4.07 21.57
CA PRO A 33 9.09 -4.50 20.85
C PRO A 33 9.47 -3.48 19.76
N ALA A 34 10.73 -3.05 19.77
CA ALA A 34 11.28 -2.01 18.89
C ALA A 34 10.58 -0.64 18.98
N GLY A 35 9.86 -0.35 20.07
CA GLY A 35 9.22 0.94 20.35
C GLY A 35 8.00 1.29 19.49
N ALA A 36 7.53 0.38 18.61
CA ALA A 36 6.42 0.65 17.71
C ALA A 36 5.56 -0.59 17.44
N GLY A 37 4.27 -0.38 17.21
CA GLY A 37 3.28 -1.44 16.98
C GLY A 37 3.32 -2.07 15.57
N SER A 38 4.29 -1.70 14.72
CA SER A 38 4.47 -2.30 13.38
C SER A 38 5.92 -2.11 12.93
N SER A 39 6.46 -3.12 12.23
CA SER A 39 7.86 -3.08 11.73
C SER A 39 8.13 -1.87 10.84
N ALA A 40 7.21 -1.49 9.96
CA ALA A 40 7.36 -0.33 9.08
C ALA A 40 7.49 1.02 9.83
N ARG A 41 7.29 1.05 11.15
CA ARG A 41 7.40 2.26 12.00
C ARG A 41 8.65 2.24 12.88
N THR A 42 9.59 1.31 12.65
CA THR A 42 10.76 1.12 13.50
C THR A 42 12.03 1.69 12.88
N VAL A 43 13.05 1.87 13.71
CA VAL A 43 14.39 2.31 13.31
C VAL A 43 14.98 1.43 12.19
N LYS A 44 14.69 0.12 12.20
CA LYS A 44 15.15 -0.81 11.17
C LYS A 44 14.61 -0.46 9.77
N PHE A 45 13.45 0.17 9.69
CA PHE A 45 12.81 0.60 8.44
C PHE A 45 13.06 2.09 8.12
N GLY A 46 14.16 2.64 8.62
CA GLY A 46 14.66 3.96 8.24
C GLY A 46 14.33 5.09 9.20
N TRP A 47 13.44 4.91 10.19
CA TRP A 47 13.08 5.94 11.16
C TRP A 47 14.20 6.17 12.19
N LYS A 48 15.30 6.74 11.76
CA LYS A 48 16.48 7.00 12.59
C LYS A 48 16.54 8.46 13.02
N PRO A 49 17.01 8.73 14.27
CA PRO A 49 17.34 7.79 15.34
C PRO A 49 16.13 7.13 15.99
N TYR A 50 14.94 7.72 15.85
CA TYR A 50 13.60 7.23 16.25
C TYR A 50 12.52 7.96 15.45
N PRO A 51 11.29 7.39 15.31
CA PRO A 51 10.19 8.09 14.65
C PRO A 51 9.66 9.25 15.48
N PRO A 52 9.11 10.30 14.86
CA PRO A 52 8.33 11.30 15.58
C PRO A 52 7.07 10.66 16.19
N PHE A 53 6.72 11.06 17.42
CA PHE A 53 5.52 10.60 18.11
C PHE A 53 4.37 11.58 17.87
N MET A 54 3.29 11.13 17.24
CA MET A 54 2.17 11.99 16.85
C MET A 54 1.26 12.29 18.04
N ALA A 55 0.86 13.57 18.19
CA ALA A 55 -0.10 14.04 19.16
C ALA A 55 -1.51 14.15 18.55
N SER A 56 -1.63 14.63 17.31
CA SER A 56 -2.93 14.80 16.65
C SER A 56 -2.81 14.83 15.14
N GLY A 57 -3.95 14.66 14.43
CA GLY A 57 -4.05 14.81 12.98
C GLY A 57 -5.38 15.45 12.59
N SER A 58 -5.38 16.29 11.55
CA SER A 58 -6.59 16.91 10.99
C SER A 58 -6.41 17.23 9.51
N GLY A 59 -7.35 16.82 8.67
CA GLY A 59 -7.25 17.02 7.23
C GLY A 59 -5.98 16.39 6.67
N SER A 60 -5.16 17.17 5.99
CA SER A 60 -3.88 16.77 5.38
C SER A 60 -2.67 16.89 6.34
N ARG A 61 -2.88 17.20 7.63
CA ARG A 61 -1.79 17.54 8.54
C ARG A 61 -1.75 16.69 9.79
N LEU A 62 -0.51 16.49 10.29
CA LEU A 62 -0.21 15.86 11.57
C LEU A 62 0.57 16.84 12.45
N THR A 63 0.38 16.72 13.77
CA THR A 63 1.19 17.43 14.76
C THR A 63 1.82 16.39 15.69
N ASP A 64 3.12 16.50 15.93
CA ASP A 64 3.83 15.63 16.87
C ASP A 64 3.78 16.16 18.32
N VAL A 65 4.36 15.38 19.24
CA VAL A 65 4.42 15.73 20.67
C VAL A 65 5.44 16.83 20.98
N ASP A 66 6.33 17.14 20.06
CA ASP A 66 7.32 18.19 20.13
C ASP A 66 6.76 19.54 19.62
N GLY A 67 5.54 19.52 19.02
CA GLY A 67 4.82 20.68 18.52
C GLY A 67 5.06 21.01 17.06
N HIS A 68 5.73 20.13 16.31
CA HIS A 68 5.95 20.32 14.88
C HIS A 68 4.71 19.92 14.07
N GLU A 69 4.36 20.74 13.09
CA GLU A 69 3.30 20.44 12.12
C GLU A 69 3.88 19.94 10.80
N TYR A 70 3.26 18.90 10.24
CA TYR A 70 3.65 18.29 8.98
C TYR A 70 2.51 18.27 7.98
N VAL A 71 2.80 18.53 6.71
CA VAL A 71 1.95 18.05 5.62
C VAL A 71 2.19 16.55 5.48
N ASP A 72 1.13 15.76 5.58
CA ASP A 72 1.21 14.31 5.71
C ASP A 72 1.02 13.61 4.35
N TYR A 73 2.12 13.23 3.72
CA TYR A 73 2.15 12.36 2.54
C TYR A 73 2.38 10.87 2.87
N LEU A 74 2.52 10.53 4.18
CA LEU A 74 2.54 9.15 4.65
C LEU A 74 1.12 8.56 4.72
N LEU A 75 0.16 9.36 5.19
CA LEU A 75 -1.26 9.02 5.36
C LEU A 75 -1.48 7.65 6.03
N GLY A 76 -0.65 7.35 7.05
CA GLY A 76 -0.69 6.09 7.78
C GLY A 76 -0.32 4.85 6.94
N LEU A 77 0.47 4.99 5.89
CA LEU A 77 0.75 4.00 4.82
C LEU A 77 -0.48 3.74 3.93
N GLY A 78 -1.24 4.80 3.64
CA GLY A 78 -2.32 4.82 2.66
C GLY A 78 -3.77 4.77 3.16
N PRO A 79 -4.14 4.36 4.39
CA PRO A 79 -5.55 4.29 4.78
C PRO A 79 -6.25 5.65 4.90
N MET A 80 -5.53 6.73 5.16
CA MET A 80 -6.12 8.06 5.39
C MET A 80 -6.48 8.77 4.08
N ILE A 81 -7.22 8.07 3.21
CA ILE A 81 -7.60 8.59 1.88
C ILE A 81 -8.44 9.88 1.98
N LEU A 82 -9.26 10.02 3.00
CA LEU A 82 -10.07 11.19 3.30
C LEU A 82 -9.38 12.19 4.22
N GLY A 83 -8.07 12.01 4.49
CA GLY A 83 -7.34 12.76 5.52
C GLY A 83 -7.75 12.38 6.94
N HIS A 84 -7.13 13.06 7.91
CA HIS A 84 -7.34 12.78 9.33
C HIS A 84 -8.65 13.38 9.84
N ARG A 85 -9.39 12.62 10.65
CA ARG A 85 -10.65 13.04 11.31
C ARG A 85 -11.69 13.59 10.33
N HIS A 86 -11.91 12.93 9.20
CA HIS A 86 -12.92 13.39 8.25
C HIS A 86 -14.30 13.48 8.93
N PRO A 87 -15.01 14.64 8.86
CA PRO A 87 -16.22 14.89 9.65
C PRO A 87 -17.32 13.84 9.45
N ALA A 88 -17.57 13.43 8.21
CA ALA A 88 -18.63 12.45 7.90
C ALA A 88 -18.30 11.08 8.52
N VAL A 89 -17.07 10.59 8.40
CA VAL A 89 -16.64 9.30 8.96
C VAL A 89 -16.65 9.35 10.49
N THR A 90 -16.11 10.43 11.08
CA THR A 90 -16.12 10.63 12.54
C THR A 90 -17.53 10.63 13.09
N ALA A 91 -18.47 11.36 12.48
CA ALA A 91 -19.87 11.41 12.91
C ALA A 91 -20.56 10.06 12.79
N ALA A 92 -20.37 9.33 11.68
CA ALA A 92 -20.98 8.02 11.47
C ALA A 92 -20.51 6.98 12.50
N VAL A 93 -19.20 6.94 12.77
CA VAL A 93 -18.61 6.03 13.76
C VAL A 93 -19.04 6.39 15.17
N THR A 94 -19.04 7.68 15.54
CA THR A 94 -19.52 8.14 16.86
C THR A 94 -20.97 7.73 17.07
N ARG A 95 -21.85 7.92 16.09
CA ARG A 95 -23.24 7.50 16.15
C ARG A 95 -23.37 5.99 16.28
N ALA A 96 -22.61 5.20 15.50
CA ALA A 96 -22.65 3.74 15.59
C ALA A 96 -22.29 3.24 17.01
N VAL A 97 -21.25 3.81 17.61
CA VAL A 97 -20.83 3.44 18.97
C VAL A 97 -21.88 3.81 20.01
N SER A 98 -22.49 5.01 19.89
CA SER A 98 -23.42 5.53 20.90
C SER A 98 -24.83 4.95 20.80
N GLU A 99 -25.30 4.59 19.59
CA GLU A 99 -26.70 4.18 19.35
C GLU A 99 -26.86 2.67 19.07
N LEU A 100 -25.88 2.05 18.40
CA LEU A 100 -26.00 0.63 18.00
C LEU A 100 -25.20 -0.31 18.92
N GLY A 101 -24.04 0.10 19.40
CA GLY A 101 -23.06 -0.75 20.06
C GLY A 101 -21.94 -1.16 19.08
N THR A 102 -21.02 -2.04 19.50
CA THR A 102 -19.75 -2.26 18.78
C THR A 102 -19.68 -3.57 18.00
N CYS A 103 -20.33 -4.64 18.47
CA CYS A 103 -20.26 -5.96 17.83
C CYS A 103 -21.45 -6.83 18.27
N PHE A 104 -22.26 -7.29 17.29
CA PHE A 104 -23.46 -8.07 17.58
C PHE A 104 -23.25 -9.59 17.46
N GLY A 105 -22.31 -10.04 16.62
CA GLY A 105 -22.17 -11.44 16.23
C GLY A 105 -23.35 -11.98 15.41
N LEU A 106 -24.22 -11.10 14.91
CA LEU A 106 -25.39 -11.37 14.09
C LEU A 106 -25.51 -10.33 12.97
N PRO A 107 -26.13 -10.65 11.82
CA PRO A 107 -26.36 -9.69 10.72
C PRO A 107 -27.24 -8.50 11.15
N TYR A 108 -27.06 -7.35 10.49
CA TYR A 108 -27.79 -6.11 10.74
C TYR A 108 -27.76 -5.17 9.51
N GLU A 109 -28.65 -4.15 9.49
CA GLU A 109 -28.89 -3.31 8.31
C GLU A 109 -27.64 -2.59 7.78
N LEU A 110 -26.83 -1.99 8.66
CA LEU A 110 -25.67 -1.21 8.27
C LEU A 110 -24.57 -2.08 7.59
N GLU A 111 -24.49 -3.38 7.91
CA GLU A 111 -23.65 -4.34 7.21
C GLU A 111 -24.09 -4.49 5.74
N ILE A 112 -25.41 -4.60 5.52
CA ILE A 112 -25.98 -4.71 4.17
C ILE A 112 -25.70 -3.43 3.37
N GLU A 113 -25.92 -2.28 3.99
CA GLU A 113 -25.67 -0.97 3.36
C GLU A 113 -24.21 -0.81 2.96
N ALA A 114 -23.27 -1.10 3.86
CA ALA A 114 -21.84 -1.03 3.60
C ALA A 114 -21.44 -1.99 2.45
N ALA A 115 -21.93 -3.23 2.47
CA ALA A 115 -21.67 -4.21 1.43
C ALA A 115 -22.20 -3.76 0.07
N ARG A 116 -23.45 -3.27 -0.01
CA ARG A 116 -24.05 -2.74 -1.23
C ARG A 116 -23.21 -1.61 -1.83
N LYS A 117 -22.78 -0.63 -1.01
CA LYS A 117 -21.98 0.51 -1.48
C LYS A 117 -20.61 0.06 -2.06
N VAL A 118 -19.99 -0.95 -1.49
CA VAL A 118 -18.75 -1.53 -2.04
C VAL A 118 -19.01 -2.22 -3.37
N CYS A 119 -20.06 -3.05 -3.47
CA CYS A 119 -20.43 -3.73 -4.70
C CYS A 119 -20.78 -2.73 -5.83
N GLU A 120 -21.46 -1.64 -5.50
CA GLU A 120 -21.80 -0.57 -6.47
C GLU A 120 -20.58 0.26 -6.91
N ALA A 121 -19.52 0.31 -6.09
CA ALA A 121 -18.32 1.08 -6.39
C ALA A 121 -17.30 0.28 -7.22
N VAL A 122 -17.15 -1.02 -6.98
CA VAL A 122 -16.04 -1.84 -7.51
C VAL A 122 -16.53 -2.76 -8.62
N PRO A 123 -16.10 -2.58 -9.88
CA PRO A 123 -16.69 -3.25 -11.06
C PRO A 123 -16.73 -4.78 -11.02
N GLY A 124 -15.73 -5.43 -10.44
CA GLY A 124 -15.63 -6.90 -10.38
C GLY A 124 -16.26 -7.53 -9.14
N VAL A 125 -17.05 -6.77 -8.35
CA VAL A 125 -17.55 -7.22 -7.05
C VAL A 125 -19.08 -7.30 -7.05
N ASP A 126 -19.61 -8.51 -7.26
CA ASP A 126 -21.05 -8.79 -7.07
C ASP A 126 -21.39 -9.05 -5.60
N GLN A 127 -20.47 -9.65 -4.85
CA GLN A 127 -20.59 -9.99 -3.44
C GLN A 127 -19.32 -9.68 -2.66
N VAL A 128 -19.48 -9.28 -1.40
CA VAL A 128 -18.37 -8.92 -0.50
C VAL A 128 -18.53 -9.56 0.87
N ARG A 129 -17.39 -9.88 1.51
CA ARG A 129 -17.32 -10.30 2.92
C ARG A 129 -16.28 -9.48 3.64
N PHE A 130 -16.65 -8.87 4.76
CA PHE A 130 -15.75 -8.06 5.58
C PHE A 130 -14.85 -8.91 6.48
N SER A 131 -13.67 -8.39 6.77
CA SER A 131 -12.65 -8.85 7.72
C SER A 131 -11.99 -7.63 8.38
N ASN A 132 -10.88 -7.83 9.11
CA ASN A 132 -10.25 -6.74 9.86
C ASN A 132 -8.90 -6.29 9.29
N SER A 133 -8.24 -7.11 8.49
CA SER A 133 -6.92 -6.79 7.91
C SER A 133 -6.73 -7.31 6.49
N GLY A 134 -5.84 -6.63 5.74
CA GLY A 134 -5.45 -7.06 4.40
C GLY A 134 -4.90 -8.49 4.36
N SER A 135 -4.08 -8.87 5.35
CA SER A 135 -3.52 -10.23 5.42
C SER A 135 -4.59 -11.32 5.56
N GLU A 136 -5.68 -11.06 6.32
CA GLU A 136 -6.80 -12.00 6.44
C GLU A 136 -7.51 -12.20 5.11
N VAL A 137 -7.83 -11.12 4.40
CA VAL A 137 -8.57 -11.22 3.13
C VAL A 137 -7.73 -11.79 2.00
N VAL A 138 -6.43 -11.51 1.95
CA VAL A 138 -5.50 -12.16 1.01
C VAL A 138 -5.44 -13.67 1.28
N GLY A 139 -5.23 -14.09 2.53
CA GLY A 139 -5.23 -15.51 2.88
C GLY A 139 -6.55 -16.20 2.55
N THR A 140 -7.66 -15.50 2.72
CA THR A 140 -9.00 -15.99 2.31
C THR A 140 -9.08 -16.14 0.79
N ALA A 141 -8.64 -15.14 0.03
CA ALA A 141 -8.68 -15.17 -1.45
C ALA A 141 -7.85 -16.34 -2.02
N LEU A 142 -6.63 -16.55 -1.52
CA LEU A 142 -5.76 -17.65 -1.94
C LEU A 142 -6.37 -19.03 -1.65
N ARG A 143 -6.91 -19.21 -0.42
CA ARG A 143 -7.54 -20.46 -0.05
C ARG A 143 -8.85 -20.70 -0.79
N LEU A 144 -9.63 -19.64 -1.03
CA LEU A 144 -10.85 -19.70 -1.84
C LEU A 144 -10.55 -20.10 -3.29
N ALA A 145 -9.53 -19.51 -3.90
CA ALA A 145 -9.10 -19.84 -5.25
C ALA A 145 -8.66 -21.31 -5.37
N ARG A 146 -7.89 -21.81 -4.39
CA ARG A 146 -7.53 -23.25 -4.35
C ARG A 146 -8.75 -24.16 -4.20
N ALA A 147 -9.71 -23.77 -3.35
CA ALA A 147 -10.94 -24.54 -3.15
C ALA A 147 -11.84 -24.54 -4.40
N HIS A 148 -11.94 -23.40 -5.09
CA HIS A 148 -12.74 -23.23 -6.29
C HIS A 148 -12.18 -24.05 -7.47
N THR A 149 -10.86 -24.00 -7.70
CA THR A 149 -10.21 -24.65 -8.83
C THR A 149 -9.78 -26.09 -8.57
N GLY A 150 -9.67 -26.52 -7.31
CA GLY A 150 -9.06 -27.81 -6.93
C GLY A 150 -7.53 -27.85 -7.14
N ARG A 151 -6.90 -26.75 -7.49
CA ARG A 151 -5.47 -26.64 -7.82
C ARG A 151 -4.68 -26.06 -6.66
N ARG A 152 -3.34 -26.24 -6.67
CA ARG A 152 -2.50 -25.83 -5.52
C ARG A 152 -1.60 -24.63 -5.78
N LEU A 153 -1.15 -24.39 -7.01
CA LEU A 153 -0.15 -23.38 -7.31
C LEU A 153 -0.75 -21.97 -7.31
N VAL A 154 -0.02 -21.04 -6.75
CA VAL A 154 -0.30 -19.61 -6.83
C VAL A 154 0.89 -18.92 -7.50
N VAL A 155 0.63 -18.13 -8.52
CA VAL A 155 1.61 -17.25 -9.15
C VAL A 155 1.57 -15.91 -8.44
N ARG A 156 2.76 -15.40 -8.09
CA ARG A 156 2.97 -14.05 -7.55
C ARG A 156 4.20 -13.40 -8.19
N PHE A 157 4.45 -12.13 -7.91
CA PHE A 157 5.56 -11.38 -8.49
C PHE A 157 6.56 -10.91 -7.43
N GLU A 158 7.86 -10.80 -7.79
CA GLU A 158 8.89 -10.22 -6.94
C GLU A 158 8.53 -8.77 -6.57
N GLY A 159 8.84 -8.34 -5.36
CA GLY A 159 8.60 -6.98 -4.87
C GLY A 159 7.17 -6.71 -4.41
N HIS A 160 6.20 -7.53 -4.77
CA HIS A 160 4.82 -7.37 -4.28
C HIS A 160 4.70 -7.77 -2.80
N TYR A 161 3.82 -7.09 -2.06
CA TYR A 161 3.50 -7.45 -0.69
C TYR A 161 2.01 -7.78 -0.55
N HIS A 162 1.73 -8.98 -0.09
CA HIS A 162 0.37 -9.52 0.05
C HIS A 162 0.04 -9.92 1.50
N GLY A 163 0.63 -9.24 2.47
CA GLY A 163 0.49 -9.59 3.88
C GLY A 163 1.56 -10.57 4.35
N TRP A 164 1.45 -10.97 5.62
CA TRP A 164 2.49 -11.70 6.35
C TRP A 164 2.14 -13.17 6.65
N GLN A 165 1.10 -13.73 6.00
CA GLN A 165 0.78 -15.16 6.15
C GLN A 165 1.82 -16.03 5.44
N ASP A 166 2.22 -17.13 6.05
CA ASP A 166 3.26 -18.05 5.55
C ASP A 166 3.03 -18.50 4.11
N THR A 167 1.77 -18.63 3.71
CA THR A 167 1.36 -19.08 2.35
C THR A 167 1.68 -18.07 1.26
N ILE A 168 2.06 -16.82 1.59
CA ILE A 168 2.29 -15.75 0.62
C ILE A 168 3.46 -14.82 1.01
N TYR A 169 4.01 -14.92 2.22
CA TYR A 169 5.11 -14.07 2.70
C TYR A 169 6.46 -14.51 2.11
N TRP A 170 6.59 -14.38 0.79
CA TRP A 170 7.71 -14.82 -0.02
C TRP A 170 8.10 -13.75 -1.03
N SER A 171 9.38 -13.63 -1.34
CA SER A 171 9.92 -12.82 -2.43
C SER A 171 9.39 -11.37 -2.48
N ASN A 172 9.21 -10.74 -1.30
CA ASN A 172 8.84 -9.33 -1.22
C ASN A 172 10.06 -8.47 -1.61
N HIS A 173 10.82 -7.98 -0.63
CA HIS A 173 12.09 -7.26 -0.84
C HIS A 173 13.26 -8.20 -0.51
N VAL A 174 13.54 -9.15 -1.39
CA VAL A 174 14.61 -10.14 -1.19
C VAL A 174 15.77 -9.86 -2.14
N ASP A 175 16.99 -10.16 -1.68
CA ASP A 175 18.18 -10.04 -2.51
C ASP A 175 18.01 -10.87 -3.80
N PRO A 176 18.09 -10.26 -4.99
CA PRO A 176 18.00 -10.95 -6.27
C PRO A 176 18.99 -12.11 -6.43
N ALA A 177 20.16 -12.05 -5.78
CA ALA A 177 21.13 -13.14 -5.79
C ALA A 177 20.58 -14.42 -5.14
N LEU A 178 19.73 -14.30 -4.10
CA LEU A 178 19.06 -15.42 -3.48
C LEU A 178 17.94 -16.00 -4.34
N ALA A 179 17.25 -15.15 -5.10
CA ALA A 179 16.15 -15.55 -5.98
C ALA A 179 16.63 -16.23 -7.28
N GLY A 180 17.88 -16.01 -7.71
CA GLY A 180 18.41 -16.52 -8.96
C GLY A 180 18.02 -15.68 -10.19
N PRO A 181 17.98 -16.27 -11.41
CA PRO A 181 17.79 -15.49 -12.65
C PRO A 181 16.39 -14.87 -12.73
N ALA A 182 16.29 -13.66 -13.30
CA ALA A 182 15.02 -12.94 -13.46
C ALA A 182 13.98 -13.70 -14.30
N SER A 183 14.43 -14.48 -15.28
CA SER A 183 13.54 -15.28 -16.14
C SER A 183 12.88 -16.48 -15.44
N MET A 184 13.37 -16.85 -14.24
CA MET A 184 12.84 -17.94 -13.44
C MET A 184 13.26 -17.78 -11.97
N PRO A 185 12.72 -16.79 -11.26
CA PRO A 185 13.02 -16.61 -9.84
C PRO A 185 12.49 -17.79 -9.02
N ARG A 186 13.25 -18.21 -8.03
CA ARG A 186 12.75 -19.16 -7.03
C ARG A 186 12.09 -18.43 -5.86
N PRO A 187 11.08 -19.02 -5.22
CA PRO A 187 10.50 -18.46 -4.01
C PRO A 187 11.56 -18.34 -2.90
N VAL A 188 11.69 -17.15 -2.32
CA VAL A 188 12.59 -16.89 -1.17
C VAL A 188 11.71 -16.41 -0.01
N PRO A 189 11.78 -17.02 1.20
CA PRO A 189 11.03 -16.55 2.35
C PRO A 189 11.39 -15.10 2.68
N SER A 190 10.39 -14.26 2.90
CA SER A 190 10.60 -12.83 3.24
C SER A 190 10.91 -12.59 4.71
N GLY A 191 10.90 -13.63 5.51
CA GLY A 191 11.28 -13.58 6.93
C GLY A 191 11.49 -14.95 7.54
N PRO A 192 12.10 -15.02 8.73
CA PRO A 192 12.31 -16.27 9.45
C PRO A 192 10.98 -16.88 9.92
N GLY A 193 10.96 -18.20 10.05
CA GLY A 193 9.81 -18.95 10.56
C GLY A 193 8.82 -19.40 9.50
N VAL A 194 8.97 -18.99 8.24
CA VAL A 194 8.13 -19.48 7.14
C VAL A 194 8.55 -20.91 6.78
N PRO A 195 7.64 -21.91 6.81
CA PRO A 195 7.96 -23.30 6.48
C PRO A 195 8.39 -23.44 5.02
N ALA A 196 9.57 -24.04 4.80
CA ALA A 196 10.18 -24.14 3.48
C ALA A 196 9.32 -24.92 2.45
N GLU A 197 8.55 -25.89 2.93
CA GLU A 197 7.66 -26.75 2.11
C GLU A 197 6.56 -25.97 1.37
N LEU A 198 6.22 -24.79 1.87
CA LEU A 198 5.23 -23.91 1.23
C LEU A 198 5.74 -23.33 -0.10
N ALA A 199 7.06 -23.29 -0.32
CA ALA A 199 7.66 -22.90 -1.60
C ALA A 199 7.07 -23.69 -2.79
N ASP A 200 6.80 -24.98 -2.59
CA ASP A 200 6.24 -25.85 -3.62
C ASP A 200 4.80 -25.49 -4.05
N THR A 201 4.17 -24.58 -3.33
CA THR A 201 2.82 -24.08 -3.64
C THR A 201 2.82 -22.74 -4.36
N LEU A 202 4.02 -22.20 -4.62
CA LEU A 202 4.21 -20.87 -5.20
C LEU A 202 5.03 -20.95 -6.49
N VAL A 203 4.71 -20.04 -7.40
CA VAL A 203 5.58 -19.67 -8.51
C VAL A 203 5.80 -18.17 -8.42
N VAL A 204 7.07 -17.76 -8.46
CA VAL A 204 7.46 -16.34 -8.44
C VAL A 204 7.91 -15.95 -9.84
N LEU A 205 7.49 -14.79 -10.31
CA LEU A 205 7.94 -14.20 -11.58
C LEU A 205 8.40 -12.76 -11.34
N SER A 206 9.18 -12.24 -12.27
CA SER A 206 9.45 -10.80 -12.31
C SER A 206 8.23 -10.04 -12.82
N TRP A 207 7.95 -8.86 -12.22
CA TRP A 207 6.90 -7.97 -12.69
C TRP A 207 7.24 -7.39 -14.06
N ASN A 208 6.23 -7.13 -14.90
CA ASN A 208 6.40 -6.61 -16.26
C ASN A 208 7.24 -7.51 -17.18
N ASP A 209 7.23 -8.84 -16.95
CA ASP A 209 7.83 -9.84 -17.84
C ASP A 209 6.75 -10.71 -18.52
N PRO A 210 6.18 -10.27 -19.66
CA PRO A 210 5.13 -10.99 -20.35
C PRO A 210 5.57 -12.34 -20.89
N ASP A 211 6.84 -12.50 -21.27
CA ASP A 211 7.34 -13.72 -21.88
C ASP A 211 7.50 -14.86 -20.87
N SER A 212 8.03 -14.54 -19.67
CA SER A 212 8.10 -15.50 -18.58
C SER A 212 6.72 -15.93 -18.12
N PHE A 213 5.75 -15.00 -18.08
CA PHE A 213 4.38 -15.32 -17.72
C PHE A 213 3.70 -16.23 -18.75
N ARG A 214 3.80 -15.94 -20.07
CA ARG A 214 3.26 -16.80 -21.14
C ARG A 214 3.86 -18.20 -21.09
N ARG A 215 5.19 -18.29 -20.93
CA ARG A 215 5.89 -19.59 -20.84
C ARG A 215 5.39 -20.39 -19.65
N LEU A 216 5.30 -19.80 -18.46
CA LEU A 216 4.76 -20.46 -17.28
C LEU A 216 3.35 -21.00 -17.53
N MET A 217 2.45 -20.16 -18.06
CA MET A 217 1.06 -20.57 -18.30
C MET A 217 0.95 -21.66 -19.35
N ALA A 218 1.78 -21.64 -20.39
CA ALA A 218 1.82 -22.72 -21.37
C ALA A 218 2.31 -24.05 -20.79
N GLU A 219 3.26 -24.04 -19.87
CA GLU A 219 3.86 -25.23 -19.28
C GLU A 219 3.06 -25.78 -18.09
N ARG A 220 2.44 -24.92 -17.27
CA ARG A 220 1.84 -25.29 -15.97
C ARG A 220 0.50 -24.62 -15.66
N GLY A 221 -0.11 -23.95 -16.62
CA GLY A 221 -1.35 -23.18 -16.39
C GLY A 221 -2.51 -24.03 -15.85
N ASP A 222 -2.57 -25.32 -16.19
CA ASP A 222 -3.53 -26.29 -15.68
C ASP A 222 -3.36 -26.65 -14.19
N GLN A 223 -2.19 -26.33 -13.59
CA GLN A 223 -1.90 -26.51 -12.17
C GLN A 223 -2.10 -25.24 -11.36
N VAL A 224 -2.25 -24.08 -12.01
CA VAL A 224 -2.37 -22.78 -11.36
C VAL A 224 -3.78 -22.58 -10.84
N ALA A 225 -3.91 -22.37 -9.53
CA ALA A 225 -5.16 -21.99 -8.86
C ALA A 225 -5.47 -20.52 -9.05
N ALA A 226 -4.45 -19.68 -8.88
CA ALA A 226 -4.59 -18.23 -8.99
C ALA A 226 -3.29 -17.55 -9.41
N VAL A 227 -3.46 -16.38 -10.04
CA VAL A 227 -2.44 -15.34 -10.16
C VAL A 227 -2.86 -14.19 -9.26
N ILE A 228 -2.01 -13.83 -8.27
CA ILE A 228 -2.23 -12.67 -7.41
C ILE A 228 -1.25 -11.56 -7.76
N THR A 229 -1.75 -10.35 -7.88
CA THR A 229 -0.94 -9.16 -8.17
C THR A 229 -1.49 -7.92 -7.50
N GLU A 230 -0.62 -7.02 -7.07
CA GLU A 230 -0.94 -5.60 -7.00
C GLU A 230 -1.07 -5.11 -8.46
N PRO A 231 -2.18 -4.49 -8.87
CA PRO A 231 -2.33 -4.05 -10.27
C PRO A 231 -1.43 -2.86 -10.65
N ALA A 232 -0.93 -2.13 -9.68
CA ALA A 232 0.25 -1.27 -9.72
C ALA A 232 1.03 -1.54 -8.44
N VAL A 233 2.35 -1.70 -8.53
CA VAL A 233 3.17 -2.18 -7.39
C VAL A 233 3.48 -1.02 -6.48
N PHE A 234 2.72 -0.89 -5.40
CA PHE A 234 2.89 0.18 -4.42
C PHE A 234 3.71 -0.23 -3.20
N ASN A 235 4.01 -1.50 -3.05
CA ASN A 235 4.95 -1.96 -2.02
C ASN A 235 6.41 -1.98 -2.51
N THR A 236 6.67 -1.50 -3.73
CA THR A 236 8.01 -1.26 -4.27
C THR A 236 8.01 0.10 -4.99
N GLY A 237 7.58 1.15 -4.32
CA GLY A 237 7.72 2.53 -4.74
C GLY A 237 7.03 2.91 -6.05
N CYS A 238 5.79 2.51 -6.25
CA CYS A 238 4.93 2.91 -7.37
C CYS A 238 5.47 2.51 -8.76
N ILE A 239 5.52 1.21 -9.03
CA ILE A 239 5.88 0.70 -10.35
C ILE A 239 4.59 0.33 -11.10
N LEU A 240 4.34 1.03 -12.21
CA LEU A 240 3.14 0.83 -13.01
C LEU A 240 3.23 -0.44 -13.89
N PRO A 241 2.09 -1.04 -14.25
CA PRO A 241 2.08 -2.11 -15.24
C PRO A 241 2.46 -1.55 -16.63
N GLU A 242 3.29 -2.27 -17.36
CA GLU A 242 3.55 -1.96 -18.77
C GLU A 242 2.23 -2.10 -19.58
N PRO A 243 2.05 -1.31 -20.65
CA PRO A 243 0.84 -1.37 -21.47
C PRO A 243 0.52 -2.80 -21.94
N GLY A 244 -0.70 -3.27 -21.70
CA GLY A 244 -1.17 -4.61 -22.07
C GLY A 244 -0.80 -5.72 -21.09
N TYR A 245 -0.05 -5.43 -20.01
CA TYR A 245 0.40 -6.47 -19.09
C TYR A 245 -0.74 -7.02 -18.22
N LEU A 246 -1.61 -6.17 -17.69
CA LEU A 246 -2.77 -6.62 -16.89
C LEU A 246 -3.79 -7.38 -17.76
N GLU A 247 -4.00 -6.95 -18.98
CA GLU A 247 -4.85 -7.64 -19.96
C GLU A 247 -4.30 -9.03 -20.27
N LEU A 248 -2.97 -9.16 -20.41
CA LEU A 248 -2.31 -10.46 -20.59
C LEU A 248 -2.56 -11.38 -19.39
N LEU A 249 -2.41 -10.87 -18.15
CA LEU A 249 -2.70 -11.66 -16.94
C LEU A 249 -4.16 -12.14 -16.96
N ARG A 250 -5.10 -11.26 -17.31
CA ARG A 250 -6.53 -11.60 -17.41
C ARG A 250 -6.82 -12.64 -18.49
N GLU A 251 -6.27 -12.47 -19.68
CA GLU A 251 -6.47 -13.37 -20.80
C GLU A 251 -5.97 -14.79 -20.47
N GLN A 252 -4.73 -14.90 -20.02
CA GLN A 252 -4.09 -16.17 -19.72
C GLN A 252 -4.78 -16.88 -18.54
N THR A 253 -5.17 -16.17 -17.49
CA THR A 253 -5.90 -16.80 -16.38
C THR A 253 -7.24 -17.37 -16.83
N ARG A 254 -7.99 -16.66 -17.67
CA ARG A 254 -9.24 -17.17 -18.28
C ARG A 254 -8.99 -18.40 -19.16
N GLN A 255 -7.97 -18.34 -20.02
CA GLN A 255 -7.65 -19.44 -20.94
C GLN A 255 -7.36 -20.75 -20.19
N TYR A 256 -6.67 -20.69 -19.06
CA TYR A 256 -6.29 -21.87 -18.28
C TYR A 256 -7.22 -22.17 -17.10
N GLY A 257 -8.28 -21.38 -16.89
CA GLY A 257 -9.23 -21.56 -15.80
C GLY A 257 -8.60 -21.34 -14.40
N ALA A 258 -7.61 -20.48 -14.32
CA ALA A 258 -7.06 -19.96 -13.06
C ALA A 258 -7.80 -18.69 -12.67
N LEU A 259 -7.88 -18.36 -11.35
CA LEU A 259 -8.47 -17.11 -10.92
C LEU A 259 -7.43 -15.99 -10.95
N LEU A 260 -7.82 -14.79 -11.44
CA LEU A 260 -7.05 -13.57 -11.27
C LEU A 260 -7.50 -12.88 -9.98
N ILE A 261 -6.55 -12.59 -9.09
CA ILE A 261 -6.78 -11.88 -7.84
C ILE A 261 -6.06 -10.52 -7.93
N PHE A 262 -6.81 -9.43 -7.85
CA PHE A 262 -6.21 -8.11 -7.63
C PHE A 262 -6.14 -7.84 -6.13
N ASP A 263 -4.91 -7.67 -5.65
CA ASP A 263 -4.67 -7.13 -4.33
C ASP A 263 -4.78 -5.60 -4.40
N GLU A 264 -5.97 -5.12 -4.13
CA GLU A 264 -6.30 -3.70 -4.09
C GLU A 264 -6.29 -3.13 -2.66
N VAL A 265 -5.51 -3.70 -1.78
CA VAL A 265 -5.34 -3.18 -0.41
C VAL A 265 -4.81 -1.76 -0.41
N ILE A 266 -3.92 -1.38 -1.35
CA ILE A 266 -3.45 0.00 -1.53
C ILE A 266 -4.18 0.70 -2.67
N THR A 267 -4.35 0.04 -3.81
CA THR A 267 -4.89 0.63 -5.04
C THR A 267 -6.40 0.88 -4.97
N GLY A 268 -7.12 0.12 -4.15
CA GLY A 268 -8.57 0.29 -3.97
C GLY A 268 -8.93 1.70 -3.52
N PHE A 269 -9.86 2.32 -4.24
CA PHE A 269 -10.37 3.68 -4.00
C PHE A 269 -9.30 4.78 -4.10
N ARG A 270 -8.09 4.48 -4.57
CA ARG A 270 -6.97 5.43 -4.51
C ARG A 270 -6.98 6.48 -5.63
N PHE A 271 -7.20 6.09 -6.86
CA PHE A 271 -7.16 6.96 -8.04
C PHE A 271 -8.40 6.86 -8.93
N ALA A 272 -9.32 6.01 -8.57
CA ALA A 272 -10.67 5.90 -9.09
C ALA A 272 -11.58 5.31 -8.00
N ARG A 273 -12.88 5.51 -8.10
CA ARG A 273 -13.85 5.01 -7.10
C ARG A 273 -13.85 3.48 -7.03
N GLY A 274 -13.75 2.80 -8.17
CA GLY A 274 -13.64 1.35 -8.28
C GLY A 274 -12.21 0.83 -8.25
N GLY A 275 -11.23 1.65 -7.83
CA GLY A 275 -9.84 1.23 -7.69
C GLY A 275 -9.11 1.04 -9.02
N ALA A 276 -8.13 0.13 -9.01
CA ALA A 276 -7.30 -0.15 -10.19
C ALA A 276 -8.07 -0.83 -11.30
N GLN A 277 -9.02 -1.69 -10.99
CA GLN A 277 -9.81 -2.38 -12.01
C GLN A 277 -10.67 -1.43 -12.85
N GLU A 278 -11.21 -0.34 -12.25
CA GLU A 278 -11.86 0.72 -12.99
C GLU A 278 -10.85 1.53 -13.83
N TYR A 279 -9.72 1.89 -13.21
CA TYR A 279 -8.73 2.77 -13.84
C TYR A 279 -8.04 2.12 -15.04
N PHE A 280 -7.65 0.85 -14.93
CA PHE A 280 -6.97 0.11 -16.00
C PHE A 280 -7.93 -0.67 -16.91
N GLY A 281 -9.23 -0.72 -16.60
CA GLY A 281 -10.21 -1.43 -17.41
C GLY A 281 -10.08 -2.96 -17.38
N VAL A 282 -9.44 -3.53 -16.37
CA VAL A 282 -9.23 -4.98 -16.22
C VAL A 282 -9.90 -5.48 -14.96
N THR A 283 -10.87 -6.39 -15.11
CA THR A 283 -11.65 -6.94 -14.00
C THR A 283 -11.10 -8.31 -13.57
N PRO A 284 -10.69 -8.48 -12.30
CA PRO A 284 -10.28 -9.77 -11.73
C PRO A 284 -11.49 -10.65 -11.38
N ASP A 285 -11.23 -11.88 -10.92
CA ASP A 285 -12.25 -12.77 -10.37
C ASP A 285 -12.48 -12.51 -8.88
N LEU A 286 -11.39 -12.18 -8.16
CA LEU A 286 -11.41 -11.82 -6.74
C LEU A 286 -10.62 -10.53 -6.51
N THR A 287 -11.09 -9.73 -5.57
CA THR A 287 -10.45 -8.47 -5.16
C THR A 287 -10.28 -8.45 -3.64
N THR A 288 -9.10 -8.06 -3.15
CA THR A 288 -8.88 -7.80 -1.73
C THR A 288 -8.80 -6.30 -1.49
N LEU A 289 -9.57 -5.79 -0.55
CA LEU A 289 -9.71 -4.38 -0.21
C LEU A 289 -9.38 -4.16 1.27
N ALA A 290 -8.74 -3.05 1.60
CA ALA A 290 -8.52 -2.59 2.99
C ALA A 290 -8.18 -1.08 2.98
N LYS A 291 -7.34 -0.63 3.90
CA LYS A 291 -6.80 0.74 3.96
C LYS A 291 -7.84 1.83 3.65
N GLY A 292 -7.88 2.33 2.41
CA GLY A 292 -8.82 3.37 1.98
C GLY A 292 -10.31 3.00 2.15
N LEU A 293 -10.65 1.72 2.22
CA LEU A 293 -12.01 1.21 2.41
C LEU A 293 -12.67 1.79 3.66
N GLY A 294 -11.93 1.90 4.77
CA GLY A 294 -12.47 2.33 6.06
C GLY A 294 -12.03 3.72 6.52
N GLY A 295 -11.37 4.51 5.66
CA GLY A 295 -10.94 5.87 6.02
C GLY A 295 -10.07 5.94 7.29
N GLY A 296 -9.25 4.90 7.54
CA GLY A 296 -8.36 4.78 8.71
C GLY A 296 -8.83 3.81 9.80
N PHE A 297 -10.05 3.29 9.71
CA PHE A 297 -10.53 2.25 10.63
C PHE A 297 -10.09 0.85 10.20
N PRO A 298 -9.87 -0.09 11.16
CA PRO A 298 -9.42 -1.45 10.85
C PRO A 298 -10.55 -2.26 10.20
N VAL A 299 -10.58 -2.28 8.90
CA VAL A 299 -11.51 -3.05 8.08
C VAL A 299 -10.83 -3.48 6.78
N ALA A 300 -11.17 -4.67 6.34
CA ALA A 300 -10.81 -5.22 5.05
C ALA A 300 -11.99 -5.96 4.45
N ALA A 301 -11.94 -6.26 3.17
CA ALA A 301 -12.96 -7.03 2.49
C ALA A 301 -12.37 -7.91 1.39
N ILE A 302 -12.92 -9.10 1.22
CA ILE A 302 -12.78 -9.88 0.00
C ILE A 302 -14.07 -9.73 -0.80
N GLY A 303 -13.95 -9.38 -2.06
CA GLY A 303 -15.04 -9.28 -3.01
C GLY A 303 -14.74 -10.02 -4.29
N GLY A 304 -15.76 -10.29 -5.08
CA GLY A 304 -15.61 -10.92 -6.37
C GLY A 304 -16.93 -11.22 -7.05
N SER A 305 -16.87 -11.83 -8.22
CA SER A 305 -18.07 -12.30 -8.92
C SER A 305 -18.85 -13.30 -8.06
N ALA A 306 -20.16 -13.37 -8.28
CA ALA A 306 -21.02 -14.33 -7.58
C ALA A 306 -20.53 -15.78 -7.75
N GLU A 307 -19.94 -16.11 -8.91
CA GLU A 307 -19.34 -17.40 -9.19
C GLU A 307 -18.11 -17.66 -8.32
N ALA A 308 -17.15 -16.73 -8.27
CA ALA A 308 -15.94 -16.85 -7.46
C ALA A 308 -16.25 -16.92 -5.95
N MET A 309 -17.28 -16.20 -5.49
CA MET A 309 -17.74 -16.19 -4.09
C MET A 309 -18.66 -17.37 -3.72
N SER A 310 -19.08 -18.18 -4.69
CA SER A 310 -20.09 -19.24 -4.52
C SER A 310 -19.77 -20.27 -3.44
N MET A 311 -18.50 -20.62 -3.25
CA MET A 311 -18.09 -21.58 -2.21
C MET A 311 -18.38 -21.07 -0.80
N ILE A 312 -18.28 -19.76 -0.57
CA ILE A 312 -18.67 -19.13 0.70
C ILE A 312 -20.19 -19.11 0.81
N ALA A 313 -20.89 -18.68 -0.24
CA ALA A 313 -22.36 -18.59 -0.25
C ALA A 313 -23.05 -19.96 0.00
N GLN A 314 -22.45 -21.05 -0.48
CA GLN A 314 -22.93 -22.43 -0.31
C GLN A 314 -22.48 -23.07 1.01
N GLY A 315 -21.73 -22.37 1.87
CA GLY A 315 -21.21 -22.93 3.12
C GLY A 315 -20.11 -23.98 2.96
N ARG A 316 -19.58 -24.16 1.75
CA ARG A 316 -18.49 -25.10 1.44
C ARG A 316 -17.10 -24.56 1.81
N TYR A 317 -17.00 -23.26 2.03
CA TYR A 317 -15.80 -22.57 2.51
C TYR A 317 -16.16 -21.77 3.77
N SER A 318 -15.49 -22.05 4.88
CA SER A 318 -15.69 -21.30 6.13
C SER A 318 -14.86 -20.01 6.11
N HIS A 319 -15.56 -18.87 6.14
CA HIS A 319 -15.00 -17.55 6.40
C HIS A 319 -15.61 -16.98 7.68
N SER A 320 -14.84 -16.98 8.78
CA SER A 320 -15.30 -16.60 10.10
C SER A 320 -14.37 -15.60 10.76
N GLY A 321 -14.90 -14.72 11.58
CA GLY A 321 -14.16 -13.77 12.40
C GLY A 321 -15.12 -13.06 13.34
N THR A 322 -14.85 -13.05 14.65
CA THR A 322 -15.71 -12.45 15.67
C THR A 322 -16.00 -10.97 15.39
N TYR A 323 -15.00 -10.24 14.89
CA TYR A 323 -15.11 -8.80 14.63
C TYR A 323 -15.41 -8.47 13.17
N ASN A 324 -15.61 -9.46 12.32
CA ASN A 324 -15.96 -9.22 10.92
C ASN A 324 -17.29 -8.46 10.85
N ALA A 325 -17.32 -7.42 10.00
CA ALA A 325 -18.49 -6.56 9.86
C ALA A 325 -19.00 -5.97 11.21
N ASN A 326 -18.08 -5.59 12.11
CA ASN A 326 -18.51 -4.87 13.31
C ASN A 326 -19.11 -3.50 12.96
N THR A 327 -19.94 -2.94 13.85
CA THR A 327 -20.70 -1.72 13.57
C THR A 327 -19.82 -0.53 13.26
N ILE A 328 -18.67 -0.41 13.93
CA ILE A 328 -17.70 0.68 13.72
C ILE A 328 -17.12 0.59 12.31
N ALA A 329 -16.69 -0.61 11.91
CA ALA A 329 -16.13 -0.86 10.58
C ALA A 329 -17.16 -0.56 9.47
N CYS A 330 -18.39 -1.06 9.60
CA CYS A 330 -19.44 -0.83 8.60
C CYS A 330 -19.86 0.63 8.52
N ALA A 331 -19.93 1.35 9.65
CA ALA A 331 -20.20 2.79 9.69
C ALA A 331 -19.08 3.58 8.97
N ALA A 332 -17.83 3.23 9.23
CA ALA A 332 -16.68 3.85 8.57
C ALA A 332 -16.69 3.59 7.05
N VAL A 333 -16.94 2.34 6.62
CA VAL A 333 -17.05 1.97 5.20
C VAL A 333 -18.21 2.73 4.55
N SER A 334 -19.41 2.68 5.12
CA SER A 334 -20.58 3.33 4.54
C SER A 334 -20.35 4.82 4.34
N ALA A 335 -19.86 5.53 5.37
CA ALA A 335 -19.57 6.97 5.28
C ALA A 335 -18.40 7.29 4.32
N THR A 336 -17.38 6.44 4.26
CA THR A 336 -16.27 6.59 3.31
C THR A 336 -16.78 6.47 1.88
N MET A 337 -17.59 5.44 1.56
CA MET A 337 -18.14 5.24 0.22
C MET A 337 -19.05 6.39 -0.23
N ASP A 338 -19.78 7.02 0.70
CA ASP A 338 -20.59 8.21 0.38
C ASP A 338 -19.72 9.38 -0.05
N VAL A 339 -18.64 9.66 0.67
CA VAL A 339 -17.70 10.73 0.28
C VAL A 339 -17.02 10.42 -1.05
N LEU A 340 -16.59 9.16 -1.27
CA LEU A 340 -15.95 8.75 -2.51
C LEU A 340 -16.88 8.77 -3.74
N ALA A 341 -18.20 8.86 -3.52
CA ALA A 341 -19.19 9.00 -4.59
C ALA A 341 -19.33 10.44 -5.11
N GLU A 342 -18.63 11.42 -4.52
CA GLU A 342 -18.68 12.81 -4.97
C GLU A 342 -18.16 12.96 -6.41
N PRO A 343 -18.95 13.52 -7.35
CA PRO A 343 -18.54 13.67 -8.73
C PRO A 343 -17.30 14.56 -8.89
N GLY A 344 -16.37 14.14 -9.75
CA GLY A 344 -15.17 14.91 -10.06
C GLY A 344 -14.09 14.90 -8.96
N LEU A 345 -14.29 14.16 -7.86
CA LEU A 345 -13.36 14.13 -6.73
C LEU A 345 -11.98 13.56 -7.14
N PHE A 346 -11.97 12.42 -7.79
CA PHE A 346 -10.73 11.76 -8.21
C PHE A 346 -10.01 12.53 -9.32
N GLU A 347 -10.73 13.12 -10.26
CA GLU A 347 -10.17 13.94 -11.34
C GLU A 347 -9.43 15.15 -10.77
N ARG A 348 -10.08 15.87 -9.84
CA ARG A 348 -9.47 17.03 -9.18
C ARG A 348 -8.18 16.63 -8.44
N GLN A 349 -8.20 15.53 -7.70
CA GLN A 349 -7.06 15.10 -6.91
C GLN A 349 -5.94 14.51 -7.76
N ARG A 350 -6.26 13.79 -8.83
CA ARG A 350 -5.23 13.37 -9.80
C ARG A 350 -4.56 14.56 -10.47
N ALA A 351 -5.31 15.60 -10.84
CA ALA A 351 -4.76 16.82 -11.41
C ALA A 351 -3.84 17.56 -10.40
N LEU A 352 -4.26 17.66 -9.14
CA LEU A 352 -3.46 18.25 -8.07
C LEU A 352 -2.14 17.49 -7.86
N GLY A 353 -2.21 16.17 -7.76
CA GLY A 353 -1.03 15.31 -7.63
C GLY A 353 -0.15 15.34 -8.87
N GLY A 354 -0.73 15.47 -10.08
CA GLY A 354 0.01 15.68 -11.32
C GLY A 354 0.85 16.96 -11.27
N THR A 355 0.26 18.07 -10.83
CA THR A 355 0.98 19.35 -10.62
C THR A 355 2.15 19.18 -9.64
N LEU A 356 1.93 18.45 -8.55
CA LEU A 356 3.00 18.16 -7.57
C LEU A 356 4.13 17.34 -8.19
N MET A 357 3.79 16.27 -8.90
CA MET A 357 4.78 15.38 -9.56
C MET A 357 5.62 16.15 -10.58
N ASP A 358 4.99 17.00 -11.40
CA ASP A 358 5.69 17.81 -12.41
C ASP A 358 6.61 18.84 -11.74
N GLY A 359 6.16 19.47 -10.66
CA GLY A 359 6.99 20.36 -9.86
C GLY A 359 8.23 19.68 -9.29
N LEU A 360 8.07 18.48 -8.72
CA LEU A 360 9.19 17.70 -8.18
C LEU A 360 10.17 17.24 -9.26
N ARG A 361 9.69 16.82 -10.45
CA ARG A 361 10.57 16.50 -11.60
C ARG A 361 11.41 17.70 -11.99
N LYS A 362 10.77 18.88 -12.12
CA LYS A 362 11.44 20.12 -12.49
C LYS A 362 12.50 20.49 -11.44
N LEU A 363 12.16 20.51 -10.16
CA LEU A 363 13.09 20.88 -9.08
C LEU A 363 14.28 19.93 -8.99
N GLY A 364 14.07 18.62 -9.15
CA GLY A 364 15.14 17.62 -9.21
C GLY A 364 16.09 17.85 -10.37
N ALA A 365 15.55 18.13 -11.57
CA ALA A 365 16.33 18.45 -12.75
C ALA A 365 17.11 19.77 -12.60
N ASP A 366 16.48 20.83 -12.08
CA ASP A 366 17.10 22.13 -11.82
C ASP A 366 18.27 22.01 -10.82
N ALA A 367 18.16 21.09 -9.86
CA ALA A 367 19.23 20.77 -8.91
C ALA A 367 20.33 19.88 -9.50
N GLY A 368 20.17 19.36 -10.72
CA GLY A 368 21.10 18.42 -11.37
C GLY A 368 21.20 17.07 -10.67
N LEU A 369 20.11 16.61 -10.04
CA LEU A 369 20.01 15.31 -9.38
C LEU A 369 19.29 14.29 -10.28
N PRO A 370 19.64 13.00 -10.22
CA PRO A 370 18.99 11.97 -11.01
C PRO A 370 17.62 11.59 -10.41
N VAL A 371 16.61 12.41 -10.64
CA VAL A 371 15.28 12.27 -10.07
C VAL A 371 14.28 11.83 -11.13
N ILE A 372 13.59 10.72 -10.86
CA ILE A 372 12.43 10.23 -11.60
C ILE A 372 11.23 10.26 -10.66
N VAL A 373 10.10 10.83 -11.08
CA VAL A 373 8.85 10.84 -10.32
C VAL A 373 7.81 10.05 -11.10
N GLU A 374 7.34 8.96 -10.52
CA GLU A 374 6.40 8.04 -11.15
C GLU A 374 5.16 7.84 -10.30
N GLY A 375 3.97 7.81 -10.93
CA GLY A 375 2.73 7.64 -10.19
C GLY A 375 1.46 8.00 -10.96
N LEU A 376 0.34 7.97 -10.22
CA LEU A 376 -1.02 8.18 -10.73
C LEU A 376 -1.69 9.44 -10.13
N GLY A 377 -0.90 10.41 -9.72
CA GLY A 377 -1.36 11.67 -9.12
C GLY A 377 -1.64 11.51 -7.62
N THR A 378 -2.62 10.71 -7.22
CA THR A 378 -2.96 10.50 -5.79
C THR A 378 -2.02 9.55 -5.04
N VAL A 379 -1.13 8.91 -5.75
CA VAL A 379 -0.04 8.08 -5.21
C VAL A 379 1.12 8.13 -6.19
N PHE A 380 2.31 8.32 -5.69
CA PHE A 380 3.52 8.43 -6.51
C PHE A 380 4.76 8.11 -5.67
N GLN A 381 5.89 7.94 -6.36
CA GLN A 381 7.21 7.80 -5.75
C GLN A 381 8.22 8.69 -6.44
N ILE A 382 9.23 9.10 -5.70
CA ILE A 382 10.42 9.80 -6.16
C ILE A 382 11.58 8.82 -6.10
N TRP A 383 12.11 8.49 -7.25
CA TRP A 383 13.30 7.69 -7.39
C TRP A 383 14.52 8.55 -7.63
N PHE A 384 15.55 8.40 -6.82
CA PHE A 384 16.89 8.87 -7.16
C PHE A 384 17.55 7.77 -7.99
N SER A 385 17.45 7.89 -9.31
CA SER A 385 17.92 6.89 -10.26
C SER A 385 18.16 7.53 -11.64
N GLU A 386 19.21 7.09 -12.32
CA GLU A 386 19.45 7.46 -13.73
C GLU A 386 18.70 6.57 -14.71
N GLN A 387 18.15 5.45 -14.23
CA GLN A 387 17.45 4.46 -15.03
C GLN A 387 16.00 4.31 -14.59
N PRO A 388 15.06 4.04 -15.51
CA PRO A 388 13.67 3.76 -15.14
C PRO A 388 13.57 2.50 -14.29
N ILE A 389 12.65 2.51 -13.34
CA ILE A 389 12.38 1.40 -12.42
C ILE A 389 11.10 0.69 -12.89
N ARG A 390 11.22 -0.55 -13.40
CA ARG A 390 10.11 -1.32 -13.98
C ARG A 390 9.72 -2.55 -13.17
N ASN A 391 10.56 -2.96 -12.23
CA ASN A 391 10.37 -4.10 -11.35
C ASN A 391 11.26 -4.00 -10.11
N TRP A 392 11.14 -4.95 -9.20
CA TRP A 392 11.94 -5.01 -7.98
C TRP A 392 13.46 -5.02 -8.26
N ARG A 393 13.90 -5.76 -9.28
CA ARG A 393 15.34 -5.90 -9.59
C ARG A 393 15.96 -4.61 -10.12
N ASP A 394 15.18 -3.81 -10.84
CA ASP A 394 15.60 -2.47 -11.24
C ASP A 394 15.71 -1.56 -10.03
N ALA A 395 14.73 -1.63 -9.11
CA ALA A 395 14.75 -0.85 -7.88
C ALA A 395 15.99 -1.18 -7.03
N GLU A 396 16.26 -2.46 -6.81
CA GLU A 396 17.43 -2.92 -6.06
C GLU A 396 18.77 -2.51 -6.72
N ARG A 397 18.80 -2.49 -8.04
CA ARG A 397 20.01 -2.20 -8.79
C ARG A 397 20.31 -0.72 -8.98
N TYR A 398 19.27 0.11 -9.18
CA TYR A 398 19.45 1.48 -9.68
C TYR A 398 19.05 2.54 -8.67
N ALA A 399 18.28 2.21 -7.65
CA ALA A 399 17.85 3.18 -6.65
C ALA A 399 19.04 3.64 -5.78
N ARG A 400 19.18 4.95 -5.63
CA ARG A 400 20.19 5.61 -4.78
C ARG A 400 19.57 5.95 -3.42
N GLU A 401 19.53 4.94 -2.54
CA GLU A 401 18.98 5.10 -1.18
C GLU A 401 19.73 6.17 -0.36
N ASP A 402 21.01 6.35 -0.60
CA ASP A 402 21.83 7.39 0.04
C ASP A 402 21.28 8.78 -0.24
N LEU A 403 20.93 9.08 -1.50
CA LEU A 403 20.36 10.36 -1.90
C LEU A 403 18.93 10.54 -1.39
N PHE A 404 18.13 9.49 -1.47
CA PHE A 404 16.76 9.53 -0.96
C PHE A 404 16.73 9.77 0.55
N THR A 405 17.60 9.09 1.32
CA THR A 405 17.71 9.27 2.78
C THR A 405 18.10 10.71 3.12
N ALA A 406 19.11 11.27 2.45
CA ALA A 406 19.53 12.65 2.67
C ALA A 406 18.39 13.65 2.34
N TRP A 407 17.68 13.42 1.24
CA TRP A 407 16.54 14.24 0.85
C TRP A 407 15.37 14.12 1.84
N TRP A 408 15.02 12.90 2.27
CA TRP A 408 13.98 12.65 3.26
C TRP A 408 14.25 13.37 4.59
N GLN A 409 15.49 13.32 5.08
CA GLN A 409 15.92 14.00 6.29
C GLN A 409 15.66 15.51 6.22
N GLU A 410 16.04 16.13 5.10
CA GLU A 410 15.82 17.55 4.85
C GLU A 410 14.32 17.91 4.77
N MET A 411 13.51 17.04 4.14
CA MET A 411 12.06 17.21 4.02
C MET A 411 11.35 17.12 5.38
N LEU A 412 11.73 16.14 6.21
CA LEU A 412 11.16 15.95 7.55
C LEU A 412 11.34 17.21 8.41
N LEU A 413 12.56 17.77 8.45
CA LEU A 413 12.86 18.99 9.20
C LEU A 413 12.16 20.24 8.64
N ARG A 414 11.60 20.17 7.43
CA ARG A 414 10.81 21.26 6.80
C ARG A 414 9.31 21.02 6.87
N GLY A 415 8.86 20.11 7.72
CA GLY A 415 7.44 19.86 7.95
C GLY A 415 6.75 19.08 6.85
N VAL A 416 7.46 18.21 6.14
CA VAL A 416 6.87 17.27 5.19
C VAL A 416 7.11 15.84 5.64
N LEU A 417 6.03 15.10 5.90
CA LEU A 417 6.09 13.74 6.42
C LEU A 417 5.74 12.70 5.35
N PHE A 418 6.67 11.78 5.09
CA PHE A 418 6.47 10.58 4.30
C PHE A 418 7.43 9.48 4.80
N HIS A 419 7.36 8.28 4.24
CA HIS A 419 8.15 7.15 4.73
C HIS A 419 9.65 7.32 4.37
N PRO A 420 10.59 6.98 5.27
CA PRO A 420 12.03 7.11 5.03
C PRO A 420 12.62 6.08 4.04
N SER A 421 11.81 5.14 3.57
CA SER A 421 12.23 4.16 2.56
C SER A 421 11.77 4.56 1.17
N GLN A 422 12.66 4.52 0.20
CA GLN A 422 12.36 4.77 -1.23
C GLN A 422 11.43 3.69 -1.84
N TYR A 423 11.20 2.57 -1.14
CA TYR A 423 10.26 1.51 -1.56
C TYR A 423 8.83 1.74 -1.09
N GLU A 424 8.58 2.75 -0.28
CA GLU A 424 7.23 3.16 0.14
C GLU A 424 6.79 4.40 -0.65
N ASN A 425 5.46 4.58 -0.77
CA ASN A 425 4.91 5.65 -1.60
C ASN A 425 4.66 6.95 -0.83
N LEU A 426 4.55 8.04 -1.59
CA LEU A 426 3.91 9.26 -1.15
C LEU A 426 2.44 9.24 -1.60
N PHE A 427 1.54 9.64 -0.70
CA PHE A 427 0.11 9.63 -0.95
C PHE A 427 -0.48 11.04 -0.89
N VAL A 428 -1.35 11.37 -1.84
CA VAL A 428 -2.17 12.57 -1.82
C VAL A 428 -3.58 12.17 -1.40
N SER A 429 -4.05 12.67 -0.23
CA SER A 429 -5.43 12.44 0.22
C SER A 429 -6.40 13.33 -0.55
N LEU A 430 -7.69 12.97 -0.47
CA LEU A 430 -8.76 13.73 -1.13
C LEU A 430 -9.05 15.11 -0.50
N VAL A 431 -8.33 15.45 0.57
CA VAL A 431 -8.40 16.77 1.23
C VAL A 431 -7.11 17.59 1.12
N HIS A 432 -6.06 17.07 0.48
CA HIS A 432 -4.91 17.91 0.12
C HIS A 432 -5.33 19.03 -0.80
N SER A 433 -4.72 20.19 -0.62
CA SER A 433 -5.02 21.43 -1.33
C SER A 433 -3.81 21.95 -2.13
N ALA A 434 -4.01 22.97 -2.95
CA ALA A 434 -2.92 23.64 -3.65
C ALA A 434 -1.87 24.20 -2.66
N ARG A 435 -2.28 24.66 -1.46
CA ARG A 435 -1.35 25.09 -0.43
C ARG A 435 -0.44 23.97 0.05
N ASP A 436 -0.97 22.74 0.21
CA ASP A 436 -0.14 21.60 0.63
C ASP A 436 0.87 21.22 -0.46
N VAL A 437 0.49 21.39 -1.75
CA VAL A 437 1.41 21.24 -2.90
C VAL A 437 2.49 22.31 -2.86
N ASP A 438 2.14 23.59 -2.63
CA ASP A 438 3.11 24.68 -2.54
C ASP A 438 4.08 24.47 -1.36
N ASP A 439 3.57 24.07 -0.18
CA ASP A 439 4.38 23.75 1.00
C ASP A 439 5.39 22.64 0.69
N MET A 440 4.95 21.56 0.02
CA MET A 440 5.82 20.44 -0.39
C MET A 440 6.88 20.88 -1.41
N LEU A 441 6.51 21.64 -2.44
CA LEU A 441 7.46 22.11 -3.47
C LEU A 441 8.49 23.09 -2.90
N ASN A 442 8.08 24.00 -2.02
CA ASN A 442 8.99 24.91 -1.33
C ASN A 442 10.00 24.17 -0.44
N ALA A 443 9.55 23.13 0.26
CA ALA A 443 10.44 22.27 1.05
C ALA A 443 11.39 21.49 0.15
N ALA A 444 10.87 20.92 -0.95
CA ALA A 444 11.64 20.12 -1.90
C ALA A 444 12.75 20.92 -2.60
N GLU A 445 12.49 22.17 -2.99
CA GLU A 445 13.51 23.06 -3.60
C GLU A 445 14.71 23.21 -2.66
N GLN A 446 14.45 23.49 -1.39
CA GLN A 446 15.51 23.65 -0.39
C GLN A 446 16.23 22.33 -0.11
N ALA A 447 15.48 21.22 -0.02
CA ALA A 447 16.01 19.90 0.27
C ALA A 447 16.90 19.40 -0.88
N PHE A 448 16.48 19.52 -2.14
CA PHE A 448 17.31 19.17 -3.31
C PHE A 448 18.60 20.02 -3.34
N GLY A 449 18.50 21.32 -3.04
CA GLY A 449 19.67 22.19 -2.92
C GLY A 449 20.64 21.74 -1.82
N ALA A 450 20.13 21.26 -0.68
CA ALA A 450 20.96 20.73 0.41
C ALA A 450 21.66 19.42 -0.02
N VAL A 451 20.93 18.48 -0.59
CA VAL A 451 21.49 17.20 -1.10
C VAL A 451 22.58 17.45 -2.14
N ARG A 452 22.37 18.42 -3.05
CA ARG A 452 23.37 18.76 -4.07
C ARG A 452 24.66 19.28 -3.45
N ARG A 453 24.58 20.13 -2.40
CA ARG A 453 25.77 20.65 -1.69
C ARG A 453 26.56 19.57 -0.94
N GLN A 454 25.89 18.48 -0.49
CA GLN A 454 26.56 17.36 0.16
C GLN A 454 27.35 16.47 -0.81
N GLN A 455 27.10 16.56 -2.12
CA GLN A 455 27.78 15.79 -3.16
C GLN A 455 28.98 16.49 -3.79
N GLY A 456 29.13 17.80 -3.60
CA GLY A 456 30.21 18.61 -4.15
C GLY A 456 31.21 19.06 -3.14
#